data_f64f4e7088ef51e91b21ffbc727b772b
#
_entry.id   f64f4e7088ef51e91b21ffbc727b772b
#
_cell.length_a   1.000
_cell.length_b   1.000
_cell.length_c   1.000
_cell.angle_alpha   90.00
_cell.angle_beta   90.00
_cell.angle_gamma   90.00
#
_symmetry.space_group_name_H-M   'P 1'
#
loop_
_entity.id
_entity.type
_entity.pdbx_description
1 polymer ?
#
loop_
_entity_poly.entity_id
_entity_poly.type
_entity_poly.pdbx_seq_one_letter_code
_entity_poly.pdbx_strand_id
1 'polypeptide(L)'
;MNLKKKFLKIRDEIKIFNESYYNSQPQISDADFDKLKYEYEDLIKKNPSLKKYDDIGVGSAPSSKFQKIKHNFPMLSLANSFNITDLNDFFDKASNFLKIKNHKPSYIIDCKIDGVSLSLTYKNQKLTTALTRGDGVIGENITENIIGIDDIPKILNFCKSDEIEIRGEIFFSKDDFKNLNIDLDEKKKFSNPRNAASGSLRQIDSKITNKRPLQFIPHGYGFISDQSEFTTYEGFMNFCSKNKFKKTKLAKKLSDLDDIQIYVNDIEKKRNAIPFDIDGMVIKINSIETQNKLGSTSKYPRWAVASKFNSEKALTNITNIDL
;
A
#
# COMPACT_ATOMS: atom_id res chain seq x y z
N MET A 1 -15.66 29.79 10.91
CA MET A 1 -14.37 29.77 10.15
C MET A 1 -14.71 29.67 8.67
N ASN A 2 -14.12 30.50 7.79
CA ASN A 2 -14.41 30.45 6.35
C ASN A 2 -14.00 29.04 5.81
N LEU A 3 -14.88 28.43 4.99
CA LEU A 3 -14.69 27.07 4.42
C LEU A 3 -13.30 26.89 3.79
N LYS A 4 -12.84 27.88 3.01
CA LYS A 4 -11.49 27.87 2.42
C LYS A 4 -10.40 27.83 3.50
N LYS A 5 -10.53 28.59 4.59
CA LYS A 5 -9.55 28.60 5.69
C LYS A 5 -9.51 27.25 6.41
N LYS A 6 -10.69 26.60 6.60
CA LYS A 6 -10.78 25.25 7.15
C LYS A 6 -10.06 24.23 6.25
N PHE A 7 -10.34 24.27 4.95
CA PHE A 7 -9.75 23.39 3.96
C PHE A 7 -8.20 23.49 3.93
N LEU A 8 -7.68 24.72 3.86
CA LEU A 8 -6.24 24.96 3.84
C LEU A 8 -5.56 24.47 5.12
N LYS A 9 -6.20 24.64 6.29
CA LYS A 9 -5.67 24.13 7.56
C LYS A 9 -5.54 22.61 7.53
N ILE A 10 -6.60 21.88 7.16
CA ILE A 10 -6.59 20.42 7.05
C ILE A 10 -5.52 19.96 6.03
N ARG A 11 -5.41 20.65 4.89
CA ARG A 11 -4.39 20.36 3.88
C ARG A 11 -2.97 20.44 4.45
N ASP A 12 -2.67 21.51 5.17
CA ASP A 12 -1.34 21.75 5.72
C ASP A 12 -1.02 20.75 6.86
N GLU A 13 -2.00 20.39 7.68
CA GLU A 13 -1.89 19.31 8.67
C GLU A 13 -1.58 17.96 8.00
N ILE A 14 -2.28 17.60 6.91
CA ILE A 14 -1.99 16.37 6.15
C ILE A 14 -0.56 16.38 5.60
N LYS A 15 -0.05 17.52 5.12
CA LYS A 15 1.34 17.60 4.64
C LYS A 15 2.36 17.32 5.76
N ILE A 16 2.17 17.95 6.91
CA ILE A 16 3.04 17.76 8.08
C ILE A 16 3.00 16.30 8.55
N PHE A 17 1.82 15.71 8.66
CA PHE A 17 1.67 14.33 9.10
C PHE A 17 2.17 13.31 8.07
N ASN A 18 2.02 13.58 6.76
CA ASN A 18 2.67 12.78 5.72
C ASN A 18 4.19 12.75 5.91
N GLU A 19 4.80 13.91 6.10
CA GLU A 19 6.25 14.01 6.25
C GLU A 19 6.74 13.27 7.52
N SER A 20 6.07 13.47 8.66
CA SER A 20 6.40 12.76 9.91
C SER A 20 6.15 11.25 9.81
N TYR A 21 5.08 10.85 9.18
CA TYR A 21 4.71 9.44 8.98
C TYR A 21 5.74 8.66 8.15
N TYR A 22 6.20 9.25 7.03
CA TYR A 22 7.20 8.61 6.18
C TYR A 22 8.65 8.73 6.71
N ASN A 23 8.91 9.64 7.64
CA ASN A 23 10.21 9.78 8.30
C ASN A 23 10.33 8.95 9.59
N SER A 24 9.39 8.02 9.82
CA SER A 24 9.37 7.08 10.97
C SER A 24 9.18 7.76 12.34
N GLN A 25 8.58 8.93 12.38
CA GLN A 25 8.20 9.67 13.58
C GLN A 25 6.74 10.11 13.52
N PRO A 26 5.76 9.19 13.46
CA PRO A 26 4.35 9.55 13.33
C PRO A 26 3.90 10.37 14.56
N GLN A 27 3.27 11.51 14.30
CA GLN A 27 2.74 12.43 15.31
C GLN A 27 1.27 12.14 15.66
N ILE A 28 0.58 11.36 14.81
CA ILE A 28 -0.81 10.94 15.01
C ILE A 28 -0.97 9.46 14.64
N SER A 29 -2.05 8.84 15.08
CA SER A 29 -2.37 7.47 14.69
C SER A 29 -2.78 7.37 13.22
N ASP A 30 -2.59 6.20 12.60
CA ASP A 30 -3.02 5.93 11.22
C ASP A 30 -4.52 6.19 11.04
N ALA A 31 -5.32 5.84 12.04
CA ALA A 31 -6.75 6.05 12.06
C ALA A 31 -7.15 7.53 12.05
N ASP A 32 -6.46 8.36 12.84
CA ASP A 32 -6.71 9.80 12.85
C ASP A 32 -6.24 10.44 11.55
N PHE A 33 -5.14 9.96 10.99
CA PHE A 33 -4.65 10.40 9.70
C PHE A 33 -5.61 10.05 8.56
N ASP A 34 -6.14 8.82 8.53
CA ASP A 34 -7.15 8.40 7.54
C ASP A 34 -8.45 9.20 7.69
N LYS A 35 -8.88 9.48 8.93
CA LYS A 35 -10.04 10.34 9.21
C LYS A 35 -9.85 11.77 8.69
N LEU A 36 -8.65 12.32 8.90
CA LEU A 36 -8.31 13.66 8.41
C LEU A 36 -8.31 13.71 6.88
N LYS A 37 -7.76 12.68 6.22
CA LYS A 37 -7.82 12.54 4.77
C LYS A 37 -9.25 12.39 4.25
N TYR A 38 -10.07 11.60 4.91
CA TYR A 38 -11.47 11.47 4.54
C TYR A 38 -12.21 12.79 4.61
N GLU A 39 -12.03 13.58 5.70
CA GLU A 39 -12.62 14.91 5.83
C GLU A 39 -12.15 15.84 4.71
N TYR A 40 -10.88 15.80 4.35
CA TYR A 40 -10.31 16.57 3.26
C TYR A 40 -10.95 16.24 1.90
N GLU A 41 -11.08 14.95 1.59
CA GLU A 41 -11.68 14.48 0.33
C GLU A 41 -13.18 14.77 0.28
N ASP A 42 -13.90 14.63 1.39
CA ASP A 42 -15.33 14.99 1.50
C ASP A 42 -15.55 16.48 1.28
N LEU A 43 -14.67 17.33 1.79
CA LEU A 43 -14.72 18.78 1.52
C LEU A 43 -14.59 19.11 0.04
N ILE A 44 -13.69 18.44 -0.69
CA ILE A 44 -13.54 18.59 -2.14
C ILE A 44 -14.78 18.06 -2.87
N LYS A 45 -15.31 16.90 -2.45
CA LYS A 45 -16.51 16.28 -3.04
C LYS A 45 -17.73 17.22 -2.94
N LYS A 46 -17.92 17.83 -1.77
CA LYS A 46 -19.02 18.78 -1.50
C LYS A 46 -18.80 20.15 -2.12
N ASN A 47 -17.56 20.56 -2.34
CA ASN A 47 -17.18 21.87 -2.84
C ASN A 47 -16.10 21.78 -3.92
N PRO A 48 -16.43 21.40 -5.17
CA PRO A 48 -15.45 21.16 -6.25
C PRO A 48 -14.52 22.35 -6.54
N SER A 49 -14.92 23.57 -6.21
CA SER A 49 -14.10 24.78 -6.35
C SER A 49 -12.83 24.77 -5.47
N LEU A 50 -12.79 23.94 -4.41
CA LEU A 50 -11.63 23.76 -3.55
C LEU A 50 -10.52 22.96 -4.22
N LYS A 51 -10.85 22.16 -5.24
CA LYS A 51 -9.88 21.30 -5.96
C LYS A 51 -8.67 22.05 -6.51
N LYS A 52 -8.83 23.33 -6.87
CA LYS A 52 -7.73 24.18 -7.34
C LYS A 52 -6.65 24.45 -6.28
N TYR A 53 -6.94 24.19 -5.00
CA TYR A 53 -6.01 24.34 -3.88
C TYR A 53 -5.47 22.99 -3.39
N ASP A 54 -5.86 21.88 -4.07
CA ASP A 54 -5.39 20.52 -3.75
C ASP A 54 -4.00 20.32 -4.37
N ASP A 55 -2.99 20.34 -3.52
CA ASP A 55 -1.60 20.09 -3.85
C ASP A 55 -0.98 18.98 -3.00
N ILE A 56 -1.85 18.13 -2.38
CA ILE A 56 -1.38 16.96 -1.64
C ILE A 56 -0.94 15.88 -2.62
N GLY A 57 0.35 15.56 -2.59
CA GLY A 57 0.96 14.46 -3.32
C GLY A 57 0.73 13.09 -2.67
N VAL A 58 1.27 12.05 -3.30
CA VAL A 58 1.35 10.69 -2.77
C VAL A 58 2.67 10.54 -2.02
N GLY A 59 2.64 9.98 -0.79
CA GLY A 59 3.86 9.71 -0.05
C GLY A 59 4.59 10.96 0.46
N SER A 60 5.88 10.84 0.70
CA SER A 60 6.77 11.94 1.10
C SER A 60 8.02 11.99 0.24
N ALA A 61 8.66 13.16 0.19
CA ALA A 61 9.92 13.33 -0.54
C ALA A 61 11.00 12.35 -0.03
N PRO A 62 11.75 11.70 -0.93
CA PRO A 62 12.85 10.80 -0.57
C PRO A 62 13.95 11.52 0.25
N SER A 63 14.53 10.83 1.23
CA SER A 63 15.62 11.36 2.05
C SER A 63 16.89 11.63 1.21
N SER A 64 17.83 12.41 1.76
CA SER A 64 19.13 12.66 1.11
C SER A 64 20.13 11.51 1.28
N LYS A 65 19.81 10.48 2.07
CA LYS A 65 20.73 9.39 2.44
C LYS A 65 20.96 8.36 1.36
N PHE A 66 20.00 8.22 0.43
CA PHE A 66 20.03 7.23 -0.65
C PHE A 66 19.97 7.91 -2.02
N GLN A 67 20.52 7.24 -3.03
CA GLN A 67 20.37 7.66 -4.41
C GLN A 67 18.89 7.72 -4.79
N LYS A 68 18.47 8.83 -5.40
CA LYS A 68 17.10 9.04 -5.88
C LYS A 68 16.96 8.58 -7.30
N ILE A 69 15.96 7.75 -7.56
CA ILE A 69 15.68 7.23 -8.92
C ILE A 69 14.19 7.43 -9.21
N LYS A 70 13.91 7.88 -10.44
CA LYS A 70 12.54 8.04 -10.94
C LYS A 70 11.95 6.68 -11.28
N HIS A 71 10.70 6.43 -10.85
CA HIS A 71 9.94 5.25 -11.24
C HIS A 71 9.59 5.28 -12.73
N ASN A 72 9.63 4.15 -13.42
CA ASN A 72 9.16 4.03 -14.81
C ASN A 72 7.67 4.35 -14.93
N PHE A 73 6.88 3.90 -13.95
CA PHE A 73 5.48 4.24 -13.78
C PHE A 73 5.25 4.74 -12.35
N PRO A 74 4.43 5.78 -12.14
CA PRO A 74 4.14 6.28 -10.80
C PRO A 74 3.60 5.19 -9.86
N MET A 75 4.05 5.18 -8.62
CA MET A 75 3.51 4.34 -7.56
C MET A 75 2.32 5.06 -6.89
N LEU A 76 1.15 4.86 -7.46
CA LEU A 76 -0.08 5.51 -7.01
C LEU A 76 -0.50 5.00 -5.62
N SER A 77 -1.32 5.80 -4.93
CA SER A 77 -2.09 5.36 -3.76
C SER A 77 -3.34 4.59 -4.19
N LEU A 78 -4.11 4.12 -3.23
CA LEU A 78 -5.45 3.57 -3.45
C LEU A 78 -6.50 4.56 -2.93
N ALA A 79 -7.64 4.63 -3.61
CA ALA A 79 -8.82 5.24 -3.02
C ALA A 79 -9.30 4.40 -1.84
N ASN A 80 -9.79 5.04 -0.78
CA ASN A 80 -10.31 4.35 0.40
C ASN A 80 -11.85 4.24 0.31
N SER A 81 -12.36 3.13 0.81
CA SER A 81 -13.76 2.89 1.13
C SER A 81 -13.85 2.54 2.61
N PHE A 82 -14.73 3.21 3.35
CA PHE A 82 -14.91 3.03 4.79
C PHE A 82 -16.25 2.35 5.13
N ASN A 83 -17.11 2.20 4.13
CA ASN A 83 -18.44 1.61 4.28
C ASN A 83 -18.94 1.04 2.95
N ILE A 84 -20.07 0.34 3.02
CA ILE A 84 -20.69 -0.30 1.84
C ILE A 84 -21.10 0.71 0.77
N THR A 85 -21.50 1.91 1.15
CA THR A 85 -21.92 2.95 0.18
C THR A 85 -20.73 3.42 -0.65
N ASP A 86 -19.56 3.64 -0.02
CA ASP A 86 -18.33 4.00 -0.74
C ASP A 86 -17.90 2.89 -1.70
N LEU A 87 -18.07 1.63 -1.28
CA LEU A 87 -17.75 0.47 -2.09
C LEU A 87 -18.68 0.35 -3.31
N ASN A 88 -19.99 0.53 -3.12
CA ASN A 88 -20.96 0.57 -4.20
C ASN A 88 -20.65 1.71 -5.18
N ASP A 89 -20.33 2.89 -4.68
CA ASP A 89 -19.91 4.04 -5.49
C ASP A 89 -18.69 3.71 -6.38
N PHE A 90 -17.74 2.91 -5.88
CA PHE A 90 -16.59 2.47 -6.66
C PHE A 90 -17.01 1.53 -7.81
N PHE A 91 -17.86 0.55 -7.54
CA PHE A 91 -18.34 -0.39 -8.56
C PHE A 91 -19.19 0.30 -9.62
N ASP A 92 -20.08 1.21 -9.21
CA ASP A 92 -20.93 1.98 -10.11
C ASP A 92 -20.09 2.88 -11.04
N LYS A 93 -19.08 3.56 -10.50
CA LYS A 93 -18.16 4.39 -11.29
C LYS A 93 -17.39 3.56 -12.30
N ALA A 94 -16.89 2.39 -11.92
CA ALA A 94 -16.17 1.50 -12.82
C ALA A 94 -17.12 0.97 -13.94
N SER A 95 -18.32 0.53 -13.60
CA SER A 95 -19.32 0.03 -14.54
C SER A 95 -19.80 1.11 -15.52
N ASN A 96 -20.07 2.31 -15.00
CA ASN A 96 -20.50 3.45 -15.82
C ASN A 96 -19.39 3.90 -16.79
N PHE A 97 -18.14 3.92 -16.34
CA PHE A 97 -17.00 4.27 -17.19
C PHE A 97 -16.83 3.27 -18.34
N LEU A 98 -17.01 1.98 -18.06
CA LEU A 98 -16.87 0.90 -19.03
C LEU A 98 -18.13 0.76 -19.93
N LYS A 99 -19.23 1.45 -19.62
CA LYS A 99 -20.54 1.30 -20.30
C LYS A 99 -21.05 -0.16 -20.32
N ILE A 100 -20.69 -0.94 -19.29
CA ILE A 100 -21.05 -2.35 -19.19
C ILE A 100 -22.43 -2.44 -18.53
N LYS A 101 -23.45 -2.87 -19.29
CA LYS A 101 -24.83 -3.03 -18.77
C LYS A 101 -25.11 -4.40 -18.16
N ASN A 102 -24.39 -5.47 -18.57
CA ASN A 102 -24.81 -6.85 -18.26
C ASN A 102 -23.66 -7.81 -17.87
N HIS A 103 -22.43 -7.35 -17.67
CA HIS A 103 -21.32 -8.24 -17.29
C HIS A 103 -20.71 -7.80 -15.96
N LYS A 104 -20.90 -8.62 -14.93
CA LYS A 104 -20.21 -8.38 -13.64
C LYS A 104 -18.75 -8.80 -13.78
N PRO A 105 -17.78 -7.88 -13.62
CA PRO A 105 -16.36 -8.26 -13.61
C PRO A 105 -16.07 -9.16 -12.41
N SER A 106 -15.07 -10.03 -12.53
CA SER A 106 -14.52 -10.70 -11.35
C SER A 106 -13.48 -9.82 -10.68
N TYR A 107 -13.43 -9.91 -9.37
CA TYR A 107 -12.51 -9.17 -8.52
C TYR A 107 -11.58 -10.12 -7.77
N ILE A 108 -10.37 -9.69 -7.51
CA ILE A 108 -9.49 -10.31 -6.52
C ILE A 108 -9.49 -9.42 -5.29
N ILE A 109 -9.81 -10.02 -4.15
CA ILE A 109 -9.77 -9.40 -2.85
C ILE A 109 -8.54 -9.94 -2.14
N ASP A 110 -7.62 -9.07 -1.74
CA ASP A 110 -6.39 -9.44 -1.06
C ASP A 110 -6.12 -8.54 0.14
N CYS A 111 -5.23 -8.96 1.04
CA CYS A 111 -4.87 -8.20 2.23
C CYS A 111 -4.22 -6.87 1.88
N LYS A 112 -4.63 -5.82 2.57
CA LYS A 112 -3.90 -4.57 2.64
C LYS A 112 -2.90 -4.65 3.79
N ILE A 113 -1.71 -5.17 3.48
CA ILE A 113 -0.64 -5.32 4.46
C ILE A 113 -0.17 -3.93 4.90
N ASP A 114 0.01 -3.76 6.19
CA ASP A 114 0.55 -2.52 6.77
C ASP A 114 2.07 -2.63 6.88
N GLY A 115 2.74 -2.18 5.84
CA GLY A 115 4.18 -2.25 5.67
C GLY A 115 4.75 -1.07 4.87
N VAL A 116 5.79 -1.31 4.11
CA VAL A 116 6.46 -0.34 3.25
C VAL A 116 6.44 -0.83 1.80
N SER A 117 5.85 -0.06 0.91
CA SER A 117 5.76 -0.43 -0.50
C SER A 117 7.11 -0.32 -1.20
N LEU A 118 7.46 -1.34 -1.97
CA LEU A 118 8.64 -1.40 -2.83
C LEU A 118 8.28 -1.63 -4.28
N SER A 119 9.17 -1.18 -5.15
CA SER A 119 9.23 -1.50 -6.57
C SER A 119 10.53 -2.24 -6.85
N LEU A 120 10.42 -3.45 -7.40
CA LEU A 120 11.52 -4.34 -7.76
C LEU A 120 11.61 -4.45 -9.28
N THR A 121 12.67 -3.95 -9.89
CA THR A 121 12.88 -4.05 -11.34
C THR A 121 13.80 -5.22 -11.67
N TYR A 122 13.31 -6.09 -12.53
CA TYR A 122 14.07 -7.20 -13.09
C TYR A 122 14.33 -6.92 -14.57
N LYS A 123 15.60 -7.08 -14.99
CA LYS A 123 16.03 -7.01 -16.39
C LYS A 123 16.72 -8.30 -16.76
N ASN A 124 16.31 -8.86 -17.90
CA ASN A 124 16.81 -10.17 -18.34
C ASN A 124 16.72 -11.19 -17.18
N GLN A 125 15.56 -11.23 -16.52
CA GLN A 125 15.23 -12.10 -15.40
C GLN A 125 15.99 -11.83 -14.09
N LYS A 126 16.98 -10.93 -14.05
CA LYS A 126 17.78 -10.62 -12.86
C LYS A 126 17.28 -9.37 -12.17
N LEU A 127 17.21 -9.40 -10.84
CA LEU A 127 16.93 -8.21 -10.03
C LEU A 127 18.05 -7.19 -10.22
N THR A 128 17.70 -6.01 -10.69
CA THR A 128 18.66 -4.92 -10.96
C THR A 128 18.48 -3.73 -10.04
N THR A 129 17.23 -3.43 -9.67
CA THR A 129 16.94 -2.22 -8.89
C THR A 129 15.76 -2.45 -7.96
N ALA A 130 15.88 -1.95 -6.73
CA ALA A 130 14.78 -1.88 -5.77
C ALA A 130 14.62 -0.46 -5.26
N LEU A 131 13.41 0.06 -5.34
CA LEU A 131 13.09 1.43 -4.95
C LEU A 131 12.01 1.45 -3.87
N THR A 132 12.13 2.37 -2.91
CA THR A 132 11.00 2.73 -2.06
C THR A 132 9.96 3.48 -2.88
N ARG A 133 8.72 3.59 -2.41
CA ARG A 133 7.69 4.37 -3.08
C ARG A 133 8.08 5.86 -3.21
N GLY A 134 8.73 6.43 -2.19
CA GLY A 134 9.02 7.85 -2.11
C GLY A 134 7.74 8.69 -2.21
N ASP A 135 7.76 9.71 -3.07
CA ASP A 135 6.61 10.56 -3.39
C ASP A 135 5.70 9.97 -4.49
N GLY A 136 5.96 8.73 -4.89
CA GLY A 136 5.26 8.03 -5.98
C GLY A 136 5.85 8.26 -7.36
N VAL A 137 6.68 9.28 -7.54
CA VAL A 137 7.40 9.60 -8.80
C VAL A 137 8.89 9.27 -8.67
N ILE A 138 9.48 9.57 -7.51
CA ILE A 138 10.90 9.37 -7.20
C ILE A 138 10.98 8.52 -5.93
N GLY A 139 11.72 7.40 -6.00
CA GLY A 139 12.01 6.52 -4.86
C GLY A 139 13.48 6.56 -4.46
N GLU A 140 13.78 6.01 -3.29
CA GLU A 140 15.14 5.78 -2.79
C GLU A 140 15.64 4.44 -3.30
N ASN A 141 16.85 4.40 -3.86
CA ASN A 141 17.49 3.16 -4.27
C ASN A 141 17.99 2.39 -3.01
N ILE A 142 17.34 1.26 -2.75
CA ILE A 142 17.62 0.39 -1.60
C ILE A 142 18.02 -1.01 -2.05
N THR A 143 18.53 -1.15 -3.27
CA THR A 143 18.87 -2.44 -3.87
C THR A 143 19.78 -3.27 -2.97
N GLU A 144 20.82 -2.67 -2.43
CA GLU A 144 21.78 -3.35 -1.54
C GLU A 144 21.12 -3.83 -0.22
N ASN A 145 20.10 -3.09 0.25
CA ASN A 145 19.42 -3.40 1.50
C ASN A 145 18.50 -4.64 1.37
N ILE A 146 17.96 -4.88 0.17
CA ILE A 146 16.98 -5.98 -0.01
C ILE A 146 17.60 -7.29 -0.51
N ILE A 147 18.90 -7.28 -0.85
CA ILE A 147 19.57 -8.49 -1.37
C ILE A 147 19.51 -9.66 -0.39
N GLY A 148 19.57 -9.40 0.91
CA GLY A 148 19.48 -10.43 1.96
C GLY A 148 18.07 -10.88 2.32
N ILE A 149 17.02 -10.36 1.69
CA ILE A 149 15.64 -10.76 1.99
C ILE A 149 15.29 -11.99 1.17
N ASP A 150 15.04 -13.10 1.85
CA ASP A 150 14.82 -14.42 1.21
C ASP A 150 13.53 -14.46 0.37
N ASP A 151 12.51 -13.69 0.75
CA ASP A 151 11.22 -13.62 0.05
C ASP A 151 11.30 -12.89 -1.29
N ILE A 152 12.45 -12.26 -1.62
CA ILE A 152 12.68 -11.55 -2.87
C ILE A 152 13.61 -12.37 -3.76
N PRO A 153 13.10 -13.09 -4.77
CA PRO A 153 13.91 -13.84 -5.72
C PRO A 153 14.89 -12.91 -6.44
N LYS A 154 16.13 -13.33 -6.56
CA LYS A 154 17.16 -12.56 -7.31
C LYS A 154 17.08 -12.83 -8.81
N ILE A 155 16.47 -13.95 -9.19
CA ILE A 155 16.27 -14.39 -10.58
C ILE A 155 14.83 -14.88 -10.74
N LEU A 156 14.16 -14.42 -11.81
CA LEU A 156 12.85 -14.90 -12.23
C LEU A 156 13.03 -16.00 -13.27
N ASN A 157 12.91 -17.27 -12.87
CA ASN A 157 13.14 -18.41 -13.77
C ASN A 157 12.01 -18.62 -14.80
N PHE A 158 10.83 -18.04 -14.56
CA PHE A 158 9.63 -18.20 -15.39
C PHE A 158 9.10 -16.84 -15.82
N CYS A 159 9.96 -16.02 -16.44
CA CYS A 159 9.64 -14.70 -16.94
C CYS A 159 10.04 -14.60 -18.42
N LYS A 160 9.11 -14.23 -19.29
CA LYS A 160 9.34 -13.99 -20.72
C LYS A 160 9.73 -12.55 -20.99
N SER A 161 9.35 -11.65 -20.10
CA SER A 161 9.60 -10.22 -20.24
C SER A 161 11.09 -9.91 -20.04
N ASP A 162 11.67 -9.12 -20.95
CA ASP A 162 13.04 -8.61 -20.81
C ASP A 162 13.15 -7.65 -19.61
N GLU A 163 12.09 -6.88 -19.36
CA GLU A 163 11.99 -6.00 -18.21
C GLU A 163 10.60 -6.10 -17.56
N ILE A 164 10.57 -6.29 -16.24
CA ILE A 164 9.36 -6.29 -15.43
C ILE A 164 9.61 -5.62 -14.09
N GLU A 165 8.64 -4.80 -13.66
CA GLU A 165 8.60 -4.16 -12.36
C GLU A 165 7.56 -4.85 -11.47
N ILE A 166 7.98 -5.55 -10.41
CA ILE A 166 7.12 -6.17 -9.40
C ILE A 166 6.98 -5.23 -8.22
N ARG A 167 5.76 -4.93 -7.81
CA ARG A 167 5.44 -4.11 -6.64
C ARG A 167 4.92 -4.97 -5.51
N GLY A 168 5.35 -4.67 -4.30
CA GLY A 168 4.94 -5.42 -3.13
C GLY A 168 5.13 -4.65 -1.85
N GLU A 169 4.78 -5.29 -0.75
CA GLU A 169 4.91 -4.71 0.58
C GLU A 169 5.97 -5.46 1.37
N ILE A 170 6.90 -4.70 1.99
CA ILE A 170 7.82 -5.21 3.00
C ILE A 170 7.21 -4.95 4.38
N PHE A 171 7.29 -5.96 5.25
CA PHE A 171 6.70 -5.92 6.58
C PHE A 171 7.42 -6.85 7.54
N PHE A 172 7.10 -6.74 8.83
CA PHE A 172 7.42 -7.74 9.86
C PHE A 172 6.18 -8.56 10.19
N SER A 173 6.40 -9.85 10.50
CA SER A 173 5.39 -10.59 11.25
C SER A 173 5.25 -10.02 12.66
N LYS A 174 4.09 -10.26 13.31
CA LYS A 174 3.86 -9.83 14.70
C LYS A 174 4.88 -10.39 15.67
N ASP A 175 5.27 -11.64 15.45
CA ASP A 175 6.23 -12.33 16.33
C ASP A 175 7.65 -11.81 16.09
N ASP A 176 8.07 -11.61 14.83
CA ASP A 176 9.37 -11.04 14.50
C ASP A 176 9.51 -9.61 15.02
N PHE A 177 8.43 -8.82 14.96
CA PHE A 177 8.39 -7.46 15.52
C PHE A 177 8.56 -7.47 17.04
N LYS A 178 7.87 -8.39 17.76
CA LYS A 178 8.02 -8.52 19.21
C LYS A 178 9.45 -8.90 19.57
N ASN A 179 10.01 -9.90 18.89
CA ASN A 179 11.39 -10.35 19.12
C ASN A 179 12.40 -9.22 18.87
N LEU A 180 12.23 -8.47 17.78
CA LEU A 180 13.07 -7.33 17.47
C LEU A 180 13.09 -6.28 18.59
N ASN A 181 11.94 -6.00 19.19
CA ASN A 181 11.82 -5.00 20.24
C ASN A 181 12.32 -5.50 21.60
N ILE A 182 12.39 -6.82 21.85
CA ILE A 182 12.96 -7.37 23.11
C ILE A 182 14.44 -7.00 23.24
N ASP A 183 15.18 -7.05 22.13
CA ASP A 183 16.62 -6.82 22.10
C ASP A 183 17.01 -5.34 22.03
N LEU A 184 16.04 -4.42 22.00
CA LEU A 184 16.28 -2.98 21.90
C LEU A 184 16.06 -2.27 23.24
N ASP A 185 16.92 -1.30 23.51
CA ASP A 185 16.71 -0.35 24.62
C ASP A 185 15.35 0.35 24.47
N GLU A 186 14.68 0.68 25.58
CA GLU A 186 13.34 1.31 25.59
C GLU A 186 13.22 2.51 24.63
N LYS A 187 14.25 3.39 24.60
CA LYS A 187 14.28 4.58 23.74
C LYS A 187 14.47 4.29 22.26
N LYS A 188 14.82 3.04 21.89
CA LYS A 188 15.07 2.59 20.52
C LYS A 188 13.98 1.67 20.00
N LYS A 189 13.02 1.28 20.84
CA LYS A 189 11.91 0.42 20.45
C LYS A 189 11.06 1.07 19.36
N PHE A 190 10.65 0.26 18.40
CA PHE A 190 9.73 0.71 17.38
C PHE A 190 8.29 0.67 17.90
N SER A 191 7.49 1.66 17.52
CA SER A 191 6.10 1.80 17.96
C SER A 191 5.15 0.78 17.33
N ASN A 192 5.42 0.35 16.10
CA ASN A 192 4.62 -0.62 15.35
C ASN A 192 5.46 -1.37 14.30
N PRO A 193 4.96 -2.50 13.73
CA PRO A 193 5.65 -3.30 12.72
C PRO A 193 6.02 -2.51 11.46
N ARG A 194 5.17 -1.59 11.02
CA ARG A 194 5.43 -0.74 9.85
C ARG A 194 6.63 0.18 10.07
N ASN A 195 6.69 0.86 11.23
CA ASN A 195 7.83 1.71 11.56
C ASN A 195 9.11 0.90 11.71
N ALA A 196 9.03 -0.31 12.26
CA ALA A 196 10.14 -1.24 12.32
C ALA A 196 10.63 -1.64 10.92
N ALA A 197 9.71 -1.93 9.98
CA ALA A 197 10.04 -2.25 8.60
C ALA A 197 10.71 -1.05 7.89
N SER A 198 10.14 0.15 8.01
CA SER A 198 10.71 1.37 7.44
C SER A 198 12.10 1.68 7.99
N GLY A 199 12.26 1.64 9.31
CA GLY A 199 13.55 1.88 9.96
C GLY A 199 14.60 0.82 9.65
N SER A 200 14.20 -0.45 9.52
CA SER A 200 15.07 -1.56 9.16
C SER A 200 15.52 -1.49 7.70
N LEU A 201 14.63 -1.09 6.80
CA LEU A 201 14.90 -1.01 5.38
C LEU A 201 15.87 0.12 5.02
N ARG A 202 15.81 1.24 5.74
CA ARG A 202 16.58 2.47 5.48
C ARG A 202 17.89 2.57 6.29
N GLN A 203 18.55 1.43 6.55
CA GLN A 203 19.87 1.41 7.17
C GLN A 203 20.95 1.74 6.13
N ILE A 204 21.91 2.60 6.48
CA ILE A 204 23.07 2.93 5.61
C ILE A 204 23.92 1.68 5.42
N ASP A 205 24.15 0.91 6.49
CA ASP A 205 24.79 -0.39 6.42
C ASP A 205 23.75 -1.47 6.11
N SER A 206 23.75 -1.96 4.87
CA SER A 206 22.86 -3.02 4.40
C SER A 206 22.96 -4.33 5.20
N LYS A 207 24.09 -4.58 5.88
CA LYS A 207 24.26 -5.76 6.75
C LYS A 207 23.30 -5.75 7.92
N ILE A 208 22.90 -4.56 8.40
CA ILE A 208 21.90 -4.43 9.47
C ILE A 208 20.54 -4.86 8.95
N THR A 209 20.14 -4.38 7.78
CA THR A 209 18.88 -4.77 7.12
C THR A 209 18.83 -6.28 6.87
N ASN A 210 19.92 -6.85 6.35
CA ASN A 210 20.01 -8.27 6.01
C ASN A 210 19.91 -9.22 7.21
N LYS A 211 20.15 -8.73 8.44
CA LYS A 211 19.94 -9.49 9.68
C LYS A 211 18.51 -9.39 10.21
N ARG A 212 17.68 -8.52 9.66
CA ARG A 212 16.30 -8.33 10.09
C ARG A 212 15.37 -9.30 9.38
N PRO A 213 14.43 -9.96 10.09
CA PRO A 213 13.50 -10.93 9.50
C PRO A 213 12.37 -10.23 8.73
N LEU A 214 12.75 -9.37 7.79
CA LEU A 214 11.82 -8.70 6.89
C LEU A 214 11.21 -9.70 5.92
N GLN A 215 9.91 -9.57 5.68
CA GLN A 215 9.15 -10.39 4.74
C GLN A 215 8.63 -9.54 3.60
N PHE A 216 8.43 -10.14 2.42
CA PHE A 216 7.91 -9.47 1.23
C PHE A 216 6.78 -10.24 0.58
N ILE A 217 5.69 -9.54 0.24
CA ILE A 217 4.58 -10.09 -0.55
C ILE A 217 4.28 -9.17 -1.72
N PRO A 218 4.30 -9.68 -2.98
CA PRO A 218 3.93 -8.90 -4.15
C PRO A 218 2.42 -8.61 -4.15
N HIS A 219 2.06 -7.39 -4.51
CA HIS A 219 0.67 -6.95 -4.60
C HIS A 219 0.31 -6.27 -5.92
N GLY A 220 1.23 -6.19 -6.87
CA GLY A 220 1.00 -5.59 -8.17
C GLY A 220 2.27 -5.51 -9.00
N TYR A 221 2.15 -4.89 -10.16
CA TYR A 221 3.26 -4.65 -11.07
C TYR A 221 3.22 -3.20 -11.59
N GLY A 222 4.35 -2.72 -12.07
CA GLY A 222 4.46 -1.45 -12.76
C GLY A 222 4.68 -1.67 -14.26
N PHE A 223 5.90 -1.45 -14.74
CA PHE A 223 6.28 -1.70 -16.13
C PHE A 223 6.37 -3.20 -16.43
N ILE A 224 5.99 -3.58 -17.63
CA ILE A 224 6.19 -4.92 -18.20
C ILE A 224 6.41 -4.79 -19.71
N SER A 225 7.51 -5.37 -20.22
CA SER A 225 7.85 -5.31 -21.64
C SER A 225 7.02 -6.24 -22.50
N ASP A 226 6.59 -7.40 -21.98
CA ASP A 226 5.71 -8.34 -22.70
C ASP A 226 4.34 -8.43 -22.00
N GLN A 227 3.34 -7.80 -22.60
CA GLN A 227 1.96 -7.77 -22.10
C GLN A 227 1.28 -9.17 -22.11
N SER A 228 1.88 -10.17 -22.76
CA SER A 228 1.35 -11.54 -22.78
C SER A 228 1.76 -12.37 -21.57
N GLU A 229 2.60 -11.85 -20.66
CA GLU A 229 3.08 -12.54 -19.47
C GLU A 229 1.91 -13.02 -18.59
N PHE A 230 0.91 -12.16 -18.40
CA PHE A 230 -0.35 -12.47 -17.73
C PHE A 230 -1.46 -11.50 -18.16
N THR A 231 -2.69 -12.02 -18.30
CA THR A 231 -3.86 -11.24 -18.76
C THR A 231 -4.86 -10.93 -17.63
N THR A 232 -4.63 -11.51 -16.46
CA THR A 232 -5.44 -11.31 -15.25
C THR A 232 -4.56 -11.09 -14.03
N TYR A 233 -5.11 -10.44 -13.00
CA TYR A 233 -4.43 -10.29 -11.72
C TYR A 233 -4.18 -11.66 -11.04
N GLU A 234 -5.10 -12.60 -11.18
CA GLU A 234 -4.90 -13.99 -10.76
C GLU A 234 -3.71 -14.63 -11.50
N GLY A 235 -3.56 -14.36 -12.80
CA GLY A 235 -2.40 -14.75 -13.60
C GLY A 235 -1.10 -14.16 -13.07
N PHE A 236 -1.10 -12.87 -12.69
CA PHE A 236 0.02 -12.22 -12.03
C PHE A 236 0.41 -12.90 -10.70
N MET A 237 -0.58 -13.22 -9.86
CA MET A 237 -0.31 -13.94 -8.61
C MET A 237 0.27 -15.33 -8.84
N ASN A 238 -0.18 -16.03 -9.89
CA ASN A 238 0.38 -17.33 -10.29
C ASN A 238 1.80 -17.19 -10.85
N PHE A 239 2.06 -16.15 -11.64
CA PHE A 239 3.40 -15.78 -12.10
C PHE A 239 4.35 -15.54 -10.90
N CYS A 240 3.93 -14.75 -9.92
CA CYS A 240 4.70 -14.52 -8.70
C CYS A 240 5.00 -15.83 -7.96
N SER A 241 4.00 -16.71 -7.80
CA SER A 241 4.17 -18.00 -7.12
C SER A 241 5.14 -18.93 -7.86
N LYS A 242 5.08 -19.00 -9.20
CA LYS A 242 6.03 -19.79 -10.02
C LYS A 242 7.46 -19.28 -9.85
N ASN A 243 7.63 -17.97 -9.68
CA ASN A 243 8.92 -17.34 -9.45
C ASN A 243 9.31 -17.27 -7.96
N LYS A 244 8.67 -18.08 -7.10
CA LYS A 244 8.99 -18.26 -5.67
C LYS A 244 8.73 -17.05 -4.76
N PHE A 245 7.97 -16.09 -5.21
CA PHE A 245 7.45 -15.08 -4.29
C PHE A 245 6.42 -15.72 -3.34
N LYS A 246 6.41 -15.29 -2.10
CA LYS A 246 5.34 -15.61 -1.16
C LYS A 246 4.04 -14.93 -1.58
N LYS A 247 2.91 -15.53 -1.21
CA LYS A 247 1.57 -14.93 -1.38
C LYS A 247 0.77 -15.10 -0.11
N THR A 248 -0.22 -14.24 0.08
CA THR A 248 -1.18 -14.45 1.16
C THR A 248 -2.07 -15.66 0.87
N LYS A 249 -2.51 -16.36 1.92
CA LYS A 249 -3.54 -17.39 1.81
C LYS A 249 -4.95 -16.80 1.83
N LEU A 250 -5.06 -15.49 1.97
CA LEU A 250 -6.29 -14.74 2.13
C LEU A 250 -6.77 -14.08 0.83
N ALA A 251 -6.04 -14.25 -0.27
CA ALA A 251 -6.50 -13.78 -1.57
C ALA A 251 -7.66 -14.62 -2.07
N LYS A 252 -8.78 -13.98 -2.46
CA LYS A 252 -10.00 -14.64 -2.92
C LYS A 252 -10.54 -13.96 -4.18
N LYS A 253 -11.04 -14.77 -5.13
CA LYS A 253 -11.72 -14.30 -6.33
C LYS A 253 -13.21 -14.34 -6.10
N LEU A 254 -13.89 -13.22 -6.28
CA LEU A 254 -15.33 -13.05 -6.13
C LEU A 254 -15.89 -12.17 -7.26
N SER A 255 -17.19 -12.25 -7.50
CA SER A 255 -17.87 -11.44 -8.52
C SER A 255 -19.13 -10.74 -7.99
N ASP A 256 -19.62 -11.18 -6.83
CA ASP A 256 -20.79 -10.60 -6.20
C ASP A 256 -20.38 -9.63 -5.07
N LEU A 257 -21.11 -8.49 -4.96
CA LEU A 257 -20.77 -7.44 -4.01
C LEU A 257 -21.08 -7.85 -2.57
N ASP A 258 -22.17 -8.58 -2.36
CA ASP A 258 -22.54 -9.05 -1.02
C ASP A 258 -21.52 -10.07 -0.52
N ASP A 259 -21.06 -10.98 -1.39
CA ASP A 259 -19.99 -11.93 -1.08
C ASP A 259 -18.67 -11.22 -0.74
N ILE A 260 -18.34 -10.14 -1.46
CA ILE A 260 -17.16 -9.33 -1.19
C ILE A 260 -17.27 -8.69 0.19
N GLN A 261 -18.41 -8.08 0.52
CA GLN A 261 -18.64 -7.45 1.81
C GLN A 261 -18.60 -8.46 2.96
N ILE A 262 -19.25 -9.62 2.78
CA ILE A 262 -19.22 -10.72 3.76
C ILE A 262 -17.77 -11.14 4.02
N TYR A 263 -16.97 -11.30 2.94
CA TYR A 263 -15.58 -11.71 3.05
C TYR A 263 -14.71 -10.67 3.76
N VAL A 264 -14.86 -9.39 3.42
CA VAL A 264 -14.13 -8.29 4.06
C VAL A 264 -14.43 -8.25 5.57
N ASN A 265 -15.73 -8.35 5.95
CA ASN A 265 -16.16 -8.36 7.35
C ASN A 265 -15.65 -9.59 8.12
N ASP A 266 -15.57 -10.76 7.47
CA ASP A 266 -15.01 -11.98 8.08
C ASP A 266 -13.52 -11.83 8.36
N ILE A 267 -12.75 -11.26 7.43
CA ILE A 267 -11.33 -11.00 7.63
C ILE A 267 -11.10 -9.93 8.71
N GLU A 268 -11.91 -8.86 8.75
CA GLU A 268 -11.82 -7.83 9.79
C GLU A 268 -11.95 -8.44 11.19
N LYS A 269 -12.94 -9.34 11.40
CA LYS A 269 -13.12 -10.03 12.67
C LYS A 269 -11.94 -10.94 13.06
N LYS A 270 -11.24 -11.49 12.07
CA LYS A 270 -10.10 -12.40 12.23
C LYS A 270 -8.73 -11.71 12.21
N ARG A 271 -8.68 -10.37 12.02
CA ARG A 271 -7.42 -9.65 11.75
C ARG A 271 -6.35 -9.87 12.83
N ASN A 272 -6.75 -10.05 14.09
CA ASN A 272 -5.84 -10.28 15.20
C ASN A 272 -5.13 -11.64 15.13
N ALA A 273 -5.76 -12.65 14.48
CA ALA A 273 -5.19 -13.96 14.26
C ALA A 273 -4.27 -14.03 13.03
N ILE A 274 -4.25 -12.99 12.20
CA ILE A 274 -3.35 -12.92 11.05
C ILE A 274 -1.93 -12.61 11.55
N PRO A 275 -0.89 -13.32 11.04
CA PRO A 275 0.47 -13.21 11.58
C PRO A 275 1.19 -11.89 11.26
N PHE A 276 0.57 -10.99 10.52
CA PHE A 276 1.06 -9.65 10.20
C PHE A 276 -0.08 -8.63 10.27
N ASP A 277 0.25 -7.35 10.35
CA ASP A 277 -0.75 -6.30 10.44
C ASP A 277 -1.34 -6.00 9.08
N ILE A 278 -2.66 -5.83 9.06
CA ILE A 278 -3.45 -5.39 7.90
C ILE A 278 -4.39 -4.26 8.34
N ASP A 279 -4.53 -3.25 7.50
CA ASP A 279 -5.41 -2.10 7.75
C ASP A 279 -6.69 -2.12 6.89
N GLY A 280 -6.90 -3.20 6.14
CA GLY A 280 -8.04 -3.41 5.27
C GLY A 280 -7.83 -4.52 4.27
N MET A 281 -8.71 -4.54 3.27
CA MET A 281 -8.61 -5.41 2.09
C MET A 281 -8.52 -4.56 0.83
N VAL A 282 -7.77 -5.00 -0.17
CA VAL A 282 -7.73 -4.36 -1.49
C VAL A 282 -8.57 -5.17 -2.46
N ILE A 283 -9.55 -4.52 -3.07
CA ILE A 283 -10.43 -5.10 -4.08
C ILE A 283 -9.96 -4.60 -5.44
N LYS A 284 -9.62 -5.53 -6.34
CA LYS A 284 -9.05 -5.23 -7.66
C LYS A 284 -9.85 -5.93 -8.74
N ILE A 285 -10.14 -5.26 -9.85
CA ILE A 285 -10.70 -5.91 -11.04
C ILE A 285 -9.67 -6.92 -11.57
N ASN A 286 -10.11 -8.16 -11.82
CA ASN A 286 -9.21 -9.25 -12.19
C ASN A 286 -8.68 -9.15 -13.64
N SER A 287 -9.46 -8.62 -14.58
CA SER A 287 -9.05 -8.48 -15.99
C SER A 287 -8.10 -7.30 -16.17
N ILE A 288 -6.86 -7.56 -16.64
CA ILE A 288 -5.88 -6.51 -16.94
C ILE A 288 -6.29 -5.62 -18.09
N GLU A 289 -6.95 -6.19 -19.12
CA GLU A 289 -7.53 -5.38 -20.20
C GLU A 289 -8.53 -4.36 -19.65
N THR A 290 -9.38 -4.78 -18.70
CA THR A 290 -10.34 -3.89 -18.06
C THR A 290 -9.65 -2.85 -17.17
N GLN A 291 -8.59 -3.23 -16.44
CA GLN A 291 -7.78 -2.28 -15.66
C GLN A 291 -7.17 -1.20 -16.56
N ASN A 292 -6.62 -1.60 -17.71
CA ASN A 292 -6.02 -0.68 -18.68
C ASN A 292 -7.07 0.28 -19.27
N LYS A 293 -8.28 -0.19 -19.59
CA LYS A 293 -9.40 0.64 -20.08
C LYS A 293 -9.84 1.67 -19.02
N LEU A 294 -9.91 1.29 -17.76
CA LEU A 294 -10.26 2.20 -16.66
C LEU A 294 -9.17 3.21 -16.36
N GLY A 295 -7.91 2.80 -16.50
CA GLY A 295 -6.74 3.63 -16.23
C GLY A 295 -6.69 4.12 -14.79
N SER A 296 -6.10 5.32 -14.62
CA SER A 296 -5.91 5.93 -13.29
C SER A 296 -6.25 7.43 -13.32
N THR A 297 -6.40 7.99 -12.14
CA THR A 297 -6.30 9.42 -11.87
C THR A 297 -4.84 9.78 -11.63
N SER A 298 -4.55 11.03 -11.30
CA SER A 298 -3.22 11.43 -10.84
C SER A 298 -2.81 10.81 -9.50
N LYS A 299 -3.78 10.29 -8.71
CA LYS A 299 -3.55 9.78 -7.35
C LYS A 299 -3.83 8.29 -7.18
N TYR A 300 -4.85 7.75 -7.85
CA TYR A 300 -5.27 6.34 -7.68
C TYR A 300 -5.68 5.67 -8.99
N PRO A 301 -5.53 4.33 -9.10
CA PRO A 301 -6.13 3.54 -10.15
C PRO A 301 -7.67 3.56 -10.01
N ARG A 302 -8.39 3.52 -11.14
CA ARG A 302 -9.86 3.41 -11.14
C ARG A 302 -10.36 1.97 -11.04
N TRP A 303 -9.46 1.00 -11.04
CA TRP A 303 -9.74 -0.43 -11.03
C TRP A 303 -9.45 -1.11 -9.70
N ALA A 304 -9.00 -0.35 -8.69
CA ALA A 304 -8.72 -0.87 -7.36
C ALA A 304 -9.16 0.11 -6.27
N VAL A 305 -9.64 -0.43 -5.16
CA VAL A 305 -10.05 0.32 -3.97
C VAL A 305 -9.59 -0.42 -2.71
N ALA A 306 -9.21 0.33 -1.68
CA ALA A 306 -8.90 -0.19 -0.37
C ALA A 306 -10.14 -0.09 0.53
N SER A 307 -10.72 -1.23 0.91
CA SER A 307 -11.76 -1.32 1.94
C SER A 307 -11.06 -1.32 3.29
N LYS A 308 -11.10 -0.18 3.98
CA LYS A 308 -10.43 0.03 5.27
C LYS A 308 -11.24 -0.59 6.41
N PHE A 309 -10.55 -1.21 7.35
CA PHE A 309 -11.16 -1.69 8.57
C PHE A 309 -11.46 -0.54 9.54
N ASN A 310 -12.42 -0.78 10.41
CA ASN A 310 -12.68 0.14 11.51
C ASN A 310 -11.46 0.22 12.44
N SER A 311 -11.19 1.44 12.94
CA SER A 311 -10.15 1.65 13.94
C SER A 311 -10.43 0.85 15.19
N GLU A 312 -9.40 0.23 15.76
CA GLU A 312 -9.51 -0.38 17.09
C GLU A 312 -9.73 0.72 18.13
N LYS A 313 -10.74 0.51 18.96
CA LYS A 313 -11.04 1.38 20.09
C LYS A 313 -10.55 0.72 21.36
N ALA A 314 -9.69 1.40 22.12
CA ALA A 314 -9.32 1.03 23.47
C ALA A 314 -9.91 2.03 24.46
N LEU A 315 -10.50 1.54 25.53
CA LEU A 315 -10.87 2.37 26.66
C LEU A 315 -9.68 2.43 27.61
N THR A 316 -9.34 3.65 28.05
CA THR A 316 -8.33 3.88 29.10
C THR A 316 -8.82 4.90 30.08
N ASN A 317 -8.27 4.89 31.29
CA ASN A 317 -8.52 5.91 32.29
C ASN A 317 -7.28 6.80 32.40
N ILE A 318 -7.47 8.11 32.44
CA ILE A 318 -6.41 9.05 32.77
C ILE A 318 -6.14 8.89 34.26
N THR A 319 -4.93 8.48 34.60
CA THR A 319 -4.51 8.26 36.00
C THR A 319 -3.82 9.46 36.60
N ASN A 320 -3.19 10.29 35.80
CA ASN A 320 -2.56 11.54 36.23
C ASN A 320 -2.44 12.54 35.05
N ILE A 321 -2.41 13.82 35.39
CA ILE A 321 -2.10 14.92 34.46
C ILE A 321 -1.08 15.80 35.17
N ASP A 322 0.16 15.80 34.73
CA ASP A 322 1.20 16.71 35.19
C ASP A 322 1.05 18.05 34.42
N LEU A 323 0.97 19.17 35.17
CA LEU A 323 0.83 20.54 34.67
C LEU A 323 2.19 21.23 34.63
#